data_25ef42f7fdde53e794f1f7149ae0f5a4
#
_entry.id   25ef42f7fdde53e794f1f7149ae0f5a4
#
_cell.length_a   1.000
_cell.length_b   1.000
_cell.length_c   1.000
_cell.angle_alpha   90.00
_cell.angle_beta   90.00
_cell.angle_gamma   90.00
#
_symmetry.space_group_name_H-M   'P 1'
#
loop_
_entity.id
_entity.type
_entity.pdbx_description
1 polymer ?
#
loop_
_entity_poly.entity_id
_entity_poly.type
_entity_poly.pdbx_seq_one_letter_code
_entity_poly.pdbx_strand_id
1 'polypeptide(L)'
;MVGQGPSSSLPGSCLRWSSRLAILTCLLLAQGCMHRRMTIRSDPPGALVLVDGEEIGTTPVGYDYTYYGTRNITLIKDGYQTLTTPVTLKAPWYQVPPLDFFSDNFAMRKINDWREQTFTLQPEMLVPTDQLRDRANSFRSDATRTDFVTPYGGVP
;
A
#
# COMPACT_ATOMS: atom_id res chain seq x y z
N MET A 1 -47.79 68.26 -5.23
CA MET A 1 -47.21 67.39 -6.28
C MET A 1 -46.15 66.49 -5.61
N VAL A 2 -46.54 65.25 -5.38
CA VAL A 2 -45.69 64.28 -4.72
C VAL A 2 -45.16 63.35 -5.81
N GLY A 3 -43.86 63.37 -6.08
CA GLY A 3 -43.19 62.53 -7.04
C GLY A 3 -42.99 61.12 -6.49
N GLN A 4 -43.63 60.15 -7.09
CA GLN A 4 -43.34 58.71 -6.83
C GLN A 4 -42.06 58.30 -7.54
N GLY A 5 -41.03 57.87 -6.76
CA GLY A 5 -39.86 57.28 -7.33
C GLY A 5 -40.10 55.80 -7.79
N PRO A 6 -39.42 55.35 -8.86
CA PRO A 6 -39.61 53.98 -9.36
C PRO A 6 -39.02 52.95 -8.42
N SER A 7 -39.88 52.08 -7.89
CA SER A 7 -39.48 50.89 -7.17
C SER A 7 -38.96 49.85 -8.19
N SER A 8 -37.64 49.72 -8.28
CA SER A 8 -36.98 48.68 -9.08
C SER A 8 -37.08 47.32 -8.36
N SER A 9 -38.18 46.61 -8.60
CA SER A 9 -38.31 45.20 -8.23
C SER A 9 -37.45 44.35 -9.16
N LEU A 10 -36.31 43.89 -8.66
CA LEU A 10 -35.48 42.92 -9.37
C LEU A 10 -36.29 41.60 -9.54
N PRO A 11 -36.33 41.04 -10.76
CA PRO A 11 -37.10 39.80 -10.99
C PRO A 11 -36.46 38.63 -10.20
N GLY A 12 -37.27 37.98 -9.39
CA GLY A 12 -36.85 36.88 -8.49
C GLY A 12 -36.21 35.66 -9.18
N SER A 13 -36.23 35.61 -10.51
CA SER A 13 -35.54 34.60 -11.33
C SER A 13 -34.04 34.80 -11.38
N CYS A 14 -33.54 36.04 -11.40
CA CYS A 14 -32.10 36.32 -11.38
C CYS A 14 -31.45 35.92 -10.04
N LEU A 15 -32.15 36.14 -8.92
CA LEU A 15 -31.64 35.78 -7.58
C LEU A 15 -31.53 34.27 -7.40
N ARG A 16 -32.44 33.50 -7.98
CA ARG A 16 -32.43 32.04 -7.94
C ARG A 16 -31.31 31.44 -8.82
N TRP A 17 -30.97 32.08 -9.91
CA TRP A 17 -29.89 31.65 -10.81
C TRP A 17 -28.52 31.99 -10.23
N SER A 18 -28.36 33.17 -9.64
CA SER A 18 -27.10 33.53 -8.97
C SER A 18 -26.81 32.64 -7.76
N SER A 19 -27.84 32.27 -6.99
CA SER A 19 -27.63 31.33 -5.87
C SER A 19 -27.24 29.91 -6.32
N ARG A 20 -27.83 29.43 -7.43
CA ARG A 20 -27.44 28.11 -8.00
C ARG A 20 -26.02 28.13 -8.56
N LEU A 21 -25.62 29.22 -9.22
CA LEU A 21 -24.27 29.39 -9.73
C LEU A 21 -23.27 29.49 -8.58
N ALA A 22 -23.58 30.19 -7.51
CA ALA A 22 -22.74 30.29 -6.31
C ALA A 22 -22.57 28.95 -5.62
N ILE A 23 -23.61 28.13 -5.51
CA ILE A 23 -23.54 26.77 -4.94
C ILE A 23 -22.68 25.88 -5.83
N LEU A 24 -22.85 25.94 -7.16
CA LEU A 24 -22.06 25.16 -8.10
C LEU A 24 -20.58 25.53 -8.04
N THR A 25 -20.28 26.83 -7.95
CA THR A 25 -18.91 27.33 -7.81
C THR A 25 -18.29 26.89 -6.46
N CYS A 26 -19.05 26.93 -5.38
CA CYS A 26 -18.61 26.47 -4.07
C CYS A 26 -18.33 24.96 -4.06
N LEU A 27 -19.14 24.15 -4.75
CA LEU A 27 -18.88 22.71 -4.91
C LEU A 27 -17.59 22.43 -5.71
N LEU A 28 -17.31 23.21 -6.73
CA LEU A 28 -16.11 23.06 -7.57
C LEU A 28 -14.82 23.47 -6.84
N LEU A 29 -14.91 24.36 -5.86
CA LEU A 29 -13.77 24.82 -5.07
C LEU A 29 -13.47 23.94 -3.85
N ALA A 30 -14.38 23.04 -3.47
CA ALA A 30 -14.22 22.13 -2.34
C ALA A 30 -13.39 20.90 -2.73
N GLN A 31 -12.10 21.09 -3.08
CA GLN A 31 -11.18 19.98 -3.35
C GLN A 31 -10.41 19.63 -2.08
N GLY A 32 -10.82 18.56 -1.41
CA GLY A 32 -10.08 17.97 -0.30
C GLY A 32 -8.93 17.09 -0.82
N CYS A 33 -7.68 17.33 -0.37
CA CYS A 33 -6.56 16.45 -0.64
C CYS A 33 -6.31 15.57 0.57
N MET A 34 -6.45 14.25 0.44
CA MET A 34 -6.05 13.28 1.44
C MET A 34 -4.68 12.69 1.06
N HIS A 35 -3.74 12.69 2.02
CA HIS A 35 -2.40 12.13 1.81
C HIS A 35 -2.21 10.93 2.76
N ARG A 36 -1.92 9.76 2.17
CA ARG A 36 -1.72 8.51 2.89
C ARG A 36 -0.31 8.02 2.65
N ARG A 37 0.47 7.89 3.71
CA ARG A 37 1.87 7.48 3.61
C ARG A 37 2.22 6.46 4.69
N MET A 38 2.93 5.41 4.27
CA MET A 38 3.53 4.42 5.16
C MET A 38 5.05 4.53 5.09
N THR A 39 5.71 4.66 6.24
CA THR A 39 7.16 4.59 6.36
C THR A 39 7.57 3.18 6.74
N ILE A 40 8.39 2.56 5.90
CA ILE A 40 8.92 1.21 6.11
C ILE A 40 10.34 1.32 6.64
N ARG A 41 10.59 0.72 7.80
CA ARG A 41 11.90 0.62 8.42
C ARG A 41 12.32 -0.84 8.58
N SER A 42 13.62 -1.09 8.56
CA SER A 42 14.19 -2.40 8.89
C SER A 42 15.29 -2.28 9.94
N ASP A 43 15.45 -3.34 10.69
CA ASP A 43 16.59 -3.54 11.57
C ASP A 43 17.33 -4.83 11.14
N PRO A 44 18.58 -4.69 10.61
CA PRO A 44 19.33 -3.45 10.34
C PRO A 44 18.79 -2.65 9.15
N PRO A 45 19.06 -1.33 9.09
CA PRO A 45 18.61 -0.46 8.01
C PRO A 45 19.33 -0.77 6.68
N GLY A 46 18.80 -0.22 5.58
CA GLY A 46 19.38 -0.40 4.24
C GLY A 46 18.95 -1.68 3.54
N ALA A 47 17.78 -2.23 3.88
CA ALA A 47 17.15 -3.31 3.12
C ALA A 47 16.41 -2.76 1.91
N LEU A 48 16.50 -3.43 0.77
CA LEU A 48 15.69 -3.16 -0.41
C LEU A 48 14.24 -3.56 -0.12
N VAL A 49 13.32 -2.65 -0.42
CA VAL A 49 11.88 -2.83 -0.17
C VAL A 49 11.14 -3.00 -1.48
N LEU A 50 10.39 -4.10 -1.59
CA LEU A 50 9.41 -4.29 -2.64
C LEU A 50 8.02 -4.32 -2.01
N VAL A 51 7.07 -3.63 -2.64
CA VAL A 51 5.64 -3.67 -2.27
C VAL A 51 4.86 -4.26 -3.43
N ASP A 52 4.18 -5.37 -3.19
CA ASP A 52 3.46 -6.14 -4.21
C ASP A 52 4.34 -6.51 -5.43
N GLY A 53 5.65 -6.64 -5.24
CA GLY A 53 6.63 -6.95 -6.29
C GLY A 53 7.22 -5.72 -6.99
N GLU A 54 6.77 -4.52 -6.70
CA GLU A 54 7.34 -3.27 -7.21
C GLU A 54 8.42 -2.74 -6.25
N GLU A 55 9.59 -2.41 -6.80
CA GLU A 55 10.70 -1.85 -6.04
C GLU A 55 10.42 -0.38 -5.67
N ILE A 56 10.42 -0.08 -4.37
CA ILE A 56 10.17 1.26 -3.85
C ILE A 56 11.47 1.98 -3.47
N GLY A 57 12.45 1.24 -2.97
CA GLY A 57 13.74 1.78 -2.55
C GLY A 57 14.32 1.06 -1.35
N THR A 58 15.23 1.71 -0.62
CA THR A 58 15.92 1.14 0.54
C THR A 58 15.42 1.75 1.85
N THR A 59 15.34 0.92 2.90
CA THR A 59 14.90 1.38 4.23
C THR A 59 15.88 2.37 4.87
N PRO A 60 15.37 3.46 5.50
CA PRO A 60 13.97 3.82 5.67
C PRO A 60 13.37 4.48 4.43
N VAL A 61 12.23 4.00 3.95
CA VAL A 61 11.57 4.50 2.75
C VAL A 61 10.09 4.78 3.00
N GLY A 62 9.57 5.84 2.35
CA GLY A 62 8.15 6.18 2.37
C GLY A 62 7.43 5.63 1.15
N TYR A 63 6.31 4.97 1.39
CA TYR A 63 5.41 4.46 0.37
C TYR A 63 4.05 5.17 0.46
N ASP A 64 3.68 5.85 -0.62
CA ASP A 64 2.38 6.53 -0.71
C ASP A 64 1.36 5.56 -1.30
N TYR A 65 0.22 5.41 -0.63
CA TYR A 65 -0.82 4.48 -1.06
C TYR A 65 -2.17 5.17 -1.22
N THR A 66 -2.92 4.74 -2.22
CA THR A 66 -4.25 5.29 -2.53
C THR A 66 -5.36 4.52 -1.82
N TYR A 67 -5.24 3.18 -1.79
CA TYR A 67 -6.30 2.31 -1.27
C TYR A 67 -5.81 1.54 -0.05
N TYR A 68 -6.73 1.37 0.92
CA TYR A 68 -6.54 0.47 2.04
C TYR A 68 -6.65 -0.99 1.59
N GLY A 69 -6.01 -1.89 2.29
CA GLY A 69 -6.02 -3.32 1.99
C GLY A 69 -4.76 -4.01 2.48
N THR A 70 -4.57 -5.25 2.10
CA THR A 70 -3.37 -6.02 2.42
C THR A 70 -2.35 -5.86 1.29
N ARG A 71 -1.11 -5.51 1.66
CA ARG A 71 0.04 -5.39 0.76
C ARG A 71 1.12 -6.38 1.17
N ASN A 72 1.72 -7.03 0.22
CA ASN A 72 2.86 -7.89 0.46
C ASN A 72 4.14 -7.06 0.43
N ILE A 73 4.81 -6.96 1.60
CA ILE A 73 6.08 -6.26 1.73
C ILE A 73 7.19 -7.30 1.74
N THR A 74 8.12 -7.16 0.81
CA THR A 74 9.33 -8.00 0.74
C THR A 74 10.55 -7.14 1.02
N LEU A 75 11.36 -7.56 1.99
CA LEU A 75 12.62 -6.93 2.34
C LEU A 75 13.78 -7.86 1.97
N ILE A 76 14.73 -7.32 1.23
CA ILE A 76 15.93 -8.03 0.77
C ILE A 76 17.15 -7.29 1.25
N LYS A 77 18.05 -7.97 1.93
CA LYS A 77 19.32 -7.41 2.39
C LYS A 77 20.41 -8.48 2.37
N ASP A 78 21.58 -8.14 1.86
CA ASP A 78 22.73 -9.05 1.80
C ASP A 78 23.13 -9.53 3.21
N GLY A 79 23.32 -10.83 3.34
CA GLY A 79 23.63 -11.49 4.61
C GLY A 79 22.44 -11.70 5.54
N TYR A 80 21.24 -11.41 5.10
CA TYR A 80 19.99 -11.59 5.82
C TYR A 80 18.99 -12.40 5.01
N GLN A 81 18.12 -13.11 5.71
CA GLN A 81 17.03 -13.84 5.07
C GLN A 81 16.03 -12.87 4.47
N THR A 82 15.59 -13.14 3.25
CA THR A 82 14.51 -12.38 2.62
C THR A 82 13.23 -12.54 3.43
N LEU A 83 12.66 -11.41 3.88
CA LEU A 83 11.42 -11.38 4.65
C LEU A 83 10.28 -10.93 3.75
N THR A 84 9.28 -11.79 3.57
CA THR A 84 8.03 -11.42 2.90
C THR A 84 6.87 -11.53 3.89
N THR A 85 6.18 -10.41 4.12
CA THR A 85 5.11 -10.34 5.11
C THR A 85 3.92 -9.55 4.56
N PRO A 86 2.69 -10.09 4.66
CA PRO A 86 1.48 -9.33 4.34
C PRO A 86 1.18 -8.31 5.45
N VAL A 87 1.08 -7.05 5.08
CA VAL A 87 0.74 -5.95 5.97
C VAL A 87 -0.65 -5.43 5.63
N THR A 88 -1.57 -5.49 6.59
CA THR A 88 -2.93 -5.02 6.40
C THR A 88 -3.07 -3.58 6.85
N LEU A 89 -3.34 -2.70 5.88
CA LEU A 89 -3.66 -1.30 6.10
C LEU A 89 -5.16 -1.18 6.33
N LYS A 90 -5.58 -1.13 7.59
CA LYS A 90 -7.00 -1.01 7.96
C LYS A 90 -7.50 0.39 7.65
N ALA A 91 -8.64 0.49 6.95
CA ALA A 91 -9.34 1.76 6.76
C ALA A 91 -9.85 2.28 8.10
N PRO A 92 -9.65 3.58 8.41
CA PRO A 92 -10.30 4.20 9.55
C PRO A 92 -11.83 4.28 9.33
N TRP A 93 -12.61 4.43 10.41
CA TRP A 93 -14.07 4.40 10.38
C TRP A 93 -14.72 5.45 9.45
N TYR A 94 -14.03 6.57 9.22
CA TYR A 94 -14.50 7.64 8.32
C TYR A 94 -14.25 7.35 6.83
N GLN A 95 -13.53 6.26 6.51
CA GLN A 95 -13.24 5.78 5.15
C GLN A 95 -14.11 4.57 4.77
N VAL A 96 -15.26 4.41 5.43
CA VAL A 96 -16.24 3.39 5.09
C VAL A 96 -17.36 4.02 4.26
N PRO A 97 -17.78 3.42 3.13
CA PRO A 97 -18.90 3.93 2.33
C PRO A 97 -20.19 4.05 3.18
N PRO A 98 -20.94 5.16 3.11
CA PRO A 98 -20.79 6.34 2.23
C PRO A 98 -19.96 7.49 2.81
N LEU A 99 -19.35 7.33 3.99
CA LEU A 99 -18.64 8.40 4.70
C LEU A 99 -17.33 8.82 4.03
N ASP A 100 -16.68 7.91 3.29
CA ASP A 100 -15.44 8.18 2.54
C ASP A 100 -15.63 9.29 1.51
N PHE A 101 -16.77 9.31 0.81
CA PHE A 101 -17.09 10.37 -0.15
C PHE A 101 -17.10 11.76 0.51
N PHE A 102 -17.67 11.86 1.72
CA PHE A 102 -17.71 13.12 2.44
C PHE A 102 -16.34 13.48 3.02
N SER A 103 -15.60 12.51 3.55
CA SER A 103 -14.28 12.76 4.11
C SER A 103 -13.25 13.18 3.06
N ASP A 104 -13.30 12.62 1.87
CA ASP A 104 -12.35 12.91 0.81
C ASP A 104 -12.67 14.23 0.08
N ASN A 105 -13.96 14.61 -0.01
CA ASN A 105 -14.38 15.81 -0.76
C ASN A 105 -14.65 17.02 0.11
N PHE A 106 -15.14 16.86 1.34
CA PHE A 106 -15.57 17.96 2.20
C PHE A 106 -14.73 18.13 3.49
N ALA A 107 -13.64 17.39 3.63
CA ALA A 107 -12.75 17.61 4.74
C ALA A 107 -12.11 19.01 4.64
N MET A 108 -12.55 19.94 5.48
CA MET A 108 -11.98 21.29 5.60
C MET A 108 -10.53 21.27 6.09
N ARG A 109 -9.99 20.10 6.45
CA ARG A 109 -8.65 19.92 6.98
C ARG A 109 -7.97 18.79 6.21
N LYS A 110 -6.70 19.01 5.86
CA LYS A 110 -5.85 18.00 5.24
C LYS A 110 -5.72 16.80 6.18
N ILE A 111 -6.27 15.66 5.79
CA ILE A 111 -6.18 14.42 6.58
C ILE A 111 -4.90 13.72 6.16
N ASN A 112 -3.95 13.60 7.11
CA ASN A 112 -2.70 12.87 6.91
C ASN A 112 -2.79 11.55 7.67
N ASP A 113 -2.81 10.41 6.95
CA ASP A 113 -2.66 9.08 7.55
C ASP A 113 -1.21 8.63 7.38
N TRP A 114 -0.42 8.87 8.42
CA TRP A 114 0.99 8.46 8.46
C TRP A 114 1.14 7.24 9.35
N ARG A 115 1.64 6.16 8.75
CA ARG A 115 1.90 4.90 9.45
C ARG A 115 3.37 4.56 9.38
N GLU A 116 3.87 3.93 10.43
CA GLU A 116 5.24 3.44 10.49
C GLU A 116 5.22 1.94 10.78
N GLN A 117 6.01 1.19 10.01
CA GLN A 117 6.18 -0.24 10.17
C GLN A 117 7.67 -0.55 10.25
N THR A 118 8.08 -1.25 11.31
CA THR A 118 9.46 -1.68 11.51
C THR A 118 9.54 -3.20 11.43
N PHE A 119 10.49 -3.70 10.65
CA PHE A 119 10.71 -5.13 10.44
C PHE A 119 12.11 -5.50 10.89
N THR A 120 12.23 -6.55 11.70
CA THR A 120 13.53 -7.11 12.10
C THR A 120 13.92 -8.22 11.14
N LEU A 121 15.08 -8.09 10.52
CA LEU A 121 15.63 -9.09 9.60
C LEU A 121 16.47 -10.11 10.39
N GLN A 122 16.32 -11.39 10.01
CA GLN A 122 17.12 -12.46 10.58
C GLN A 122 18.40 -12.64 9.78
N PRO A 123 19.57 -12.74 10.40
CA PRO A 123 20.80 -13.07 9.70
C PRO A 123 20.67 -14.39 8.94
N GLU A 124 21.23 -14.46 7.75
CA GLU A 124 21.29 -15.70 7.00
C GLU A 124 22.25 -16.68 7.68
N MET A 125 21.77 -17.88 8.01
CA MET A 125 22.62 -18.94 8.54
C MET A 125 23.43 -19.55 7.39
N LEU A 126 24.68 -19.17 7.27
CA LEU A 126 25.62 -19.79 6.33
C LEU A 126 25.90 -21.21 6.80
N VAL A 127 25.45 -22.17 6.02
CA VAL A 127 25.82 -23.58 6.26
C VAL A 127 27.29 -23.76 5.90
N PRO A 128 28.13 -24.29 6.81
CA PRO A 128 29.55 -24.54 6.51
C PRO A 128 29.70 -25.38 5.24
N THR A 129 30.70 -25.05 4.44
CA THR A 129 30.94 -25.71 3.14
C THR A 129 31.17 -27.23 3.31
N ASP A 130 31.74 -27.66 4.45
CA ASP A 130 31.97 -29.05 4.76
C ASP A 130 30.66 -29.84 4.87
N GLN A 131 29.67 -29.29 5.58
CA GLN A 131 28.36 -29.93 5.72
C GLN A 131 27.62 -30.02 4.38
N LEU A 132 27.79 -29.00 3.49
CA LEU A 132 27.21 -29.04 2.14
C LEU A 132 27.87 -30.13 1.29
N ARG A 133 29.19 -30.28 1.38
CA ARG A 133 29.92 -31.34 0.69
C ARG A 133 29.53 -32.73 1.18
N ASP A 134 29.42 -32.90 2.51
CA ASP A 134 29.03 -34.19 3.10
C ASP A 134 27.61 -34.57 2.67
N ARG A 135 26.68 -33.61 2.68
CA ARG A 135 25.31 -33.82 2.19
C ARG A 135 25.29 -34.15 0.71
N ALA A 136 26.06 -33.43 -0.11
CA ALA A 136 26.18 -33.74 -1.53
C ALA A 136 26.77 -35.09 -1.82
N ASN A 137 27.76 -35.54 -1.03
CA ASN A 137 28.34 -36.85 -1.15
C ASN A 137 27.37 -37.95 -0.68
N SER A 138 26.59 -37.73 0.38
CA SER A 138 25.57 -38.69 0.80
C SER A 138 24.50 -38.87 -0.26
N PHE A 139 23.98 -37.81 -0.86
CA PHE A 139 23.04 -37.93 -1.96
C PHE A 139 23.61 -38.66 -3.18
N ARG A 140 24.91 -38.41 -3.49
CA ARG A 140 25.58 -39.12 -4.60
C ARG A 140 25.73 -40.61 -4.29
N SER A 141 26.08 -40.97 -3.05
CA SER A 141 26.20 -42.38 -2.64
C SER A 141 24.83 -43.07 -2.64
N ASP A 142 23.78 -42.39 -2.22
CA ASP A 142 22.44 -42.96 -2.20
C ASP A 142 21.91 -43.16 -3.63
N ALA A 143 22.15 -42.19 -4.53
CA ALA A 143 21.80 -42.31 -5.94
C ALA A 143 22.54 -43.46 -6.64
N THR A 144 23.79 -43.74 -6.24
CA THR A 144 24.54 -44.87 -6.78
C THR A 144 24.13 -46.20 -6.15
N ARG A 145 23.60 -46.21 -4.93
CA ARG A 145 23.15 -47.42 -4.24
C ARG A 145 21.73 -47.84 -4.63
N THR A 146 20.94 -46.91 -5.13
CA THR A 146 19.61 -47.20 -5.67
C THR A 146 19.83 -47.90 -7.00
N ASP A 147 20.01 -49.21 -6.99
CA ASP A 147 19.79 -50.05 -8.15
C ASP A 147 18.42 -49.64 -8.69
N PHE A 148 18.37 -49.16 -9.95
CA PHE A 148 17.15 -48.75 -10.58
C PHE A 148 16.15 -49.92 -10.54
N VAL A 149 15.31 -49.92 -9.50
CA VAL A 149 14.08 -50.70 -9.55
C VAL A 149 13.24 -50.00 -10.59
N THR A 150 13.36 -50.48 -11.81
CA THR A 150 12.46 -50.06 -12.91
C THR A 150 11.03 -50.26 -12.43
N PRO A 151 10.20 -49.20 -12.35
CA PRO A 151 8.81 -49.35 -11.93
C PRO A 151 7.94 -50.07 -12.96
N TYR A 152 8.53 -50.52 -14.05
CA TYR A 152 7.89 -51.33 -15.09
C TYR A 152 8.25 -52.80 -14.93
N GLY A 153 7.65 -53.45 -13.91
CA GLY A 153 7.49 -54.87 -13.89
C GLY A 153 6.65 -55.25 -15.14
N GLY A 154 7.28 -56.00 -16.03
CA GLY A 154 6.62 -56.49 -17.24
C GLY A 154 5.32 -57.19 -16.90
N VAL A 155 4.26 -56.78 -17.59
CA VAL A 155 3.01 -57.52 -17.69
C VAL A 155 3.27 -58.73 -18.63
N PRO A 156 2.91 -59.96 -18.26
CA PRO A 156 3.03 -61.12 -19.10
C PRO A 156 2.14 -61.02 -20.33
#